data_34513b2ea629db4c1e4e791c490cf3b6
#
_entry.id   34513b2ea629db4c1e4e791c490cf3b6
#
_cell.length_a   1.000
_cell.length_b   1.000
_cell.length_c   1.000
_cell.angle_alpha   90.00
_cell.angle_beta   90.00
_cell.angle_gamma   90.00
#
_symmetry.space_group_name_H-M   'P 1'
#
loop_
_entity.id
_entity.type
_entity.pdbx_description
1 polymer ?
#
loop_
_entity_poly.entity_id
_entity_poly.type
_entity_poly.pdbx_seq_one_letter_code
_entity_poly.pdbx_strand_id
1 'polypeptide(L)'
;MNYILDNNTIETINNTYLTIHTNIIEKLNFFIEKKSIPHIIFYGPSGSGKRYILNNFLNKIYNNNKQIIKEYVMYVNCAHSKGIRFIRDELKFFAKTNIQNQNGLFFKSIVLFNAGNLTTDAQSALRRCIEQFSHTTRFFIIIEDTNLLLKPILSRFCNIHIPLPIIDNNRISLHNIQKKIV
;
A
#
# COMPACT_ATOMS: atom_id res chain seq x y z
N MET A 1 29.18 -7.39 -19.52
CA MET A 1 28.78 -6.32 -20.45
C MET A 1 28.03 -5.28 -19.66
N ASN A 2 28.68 -4.16 -19.34
CA ASN A 2 28.05 -3.08 -18.58
C ASN A 2 27.28 -2.20 -19.56
N TYR A 3 25.96 -2.28 -19.55
CA TYR A 3 25.10 -1.32 -20.26
C TYR A 3 25.11 -0.02 -19.46
N ILE A 4 25.81 0.99 -19.94
CA ILE A 4 25.66 2.38 -19.46
C ILE A 4 24.36 2.85 -20.07
N LEU A 5 23.38 3.14 -19.21
CA LEU A 5 22.10 3.74 -19.64
C LEU A 5 22.36 5.23 -19.89
N ASP A 6 22.08 5.70 -21.10
CA ASP A 6 22.16 7.12 -21.45
C ASP A 6 21.07 7.91 -20.71
N ASN A 7 21.27 9.22 -20.56
CA ASN A 7 20.30 10.10 -19.92
C ASN A 7 18.90 10.01 -20.55
N ASN A 8 18.79 9.78 -21.86
CA ASN A 8 17.52 9.54 -22.55
C ASN A 8 16.81 8.28 -22.07
N THR A 9 17.56 7.22 -21.74
CA THR A 9 17.02 5.97 -21.19
C THR A 9 16.50 6.19 -19.76
N ILE A 10 17.17 7.05 -18.97
CA ILE A 10 16.73 7.41 -17.61
C ILE A 10 15.44 8.25 -17.65
N GLU A 11 15.32 9.21 -18.57
CA GLU A 11 14.08 9.97 -18.79
C GLU A 11 12.93 9.08 -19.30
N THR A 12 13.24 8.14 -20.20
CA THR A 12 12.27 7.16 -20.71
C THR A 12 11.81 6.24 -19.58
N ILE A 13 12.71 5.81 -18.70
CA ILE A 13 12.37 5.01 -17.51
C ILE A 13 11.49 5.82 -16.57
N ASN A 14 11.80 7.08 -16.28
CA ASN A 14 10.98 7.93 -15.43
C ASN A 14 9.56 8.14 -16.01
N ASN A 15 9.45 8.33 -17.33
CA ASN A 15 8.17 8.41 -18.02
C ASN A 15 7.45 7.05 -18.07
N THR A 16 8.18 5.94 -18.20
CA THR A 16 7.65 4.58 -18.20
C THR A 16 7.09 4.19 -16.81
N TYR A 17 7.66 4.71 -15.71
CA TYR A 17 7.09 4.53 -14.36
C TYR A 17 5.68 5.12 -14.23
N LEU A 18 5.38 6.19 -14.96
CA LEU A 18 4.05 6.79 -14.97
C LEU A 18 3.05 5.97 -15.82
N THR A 19 3.53 5.19 -16.78
CA THR A 19 2.69 4.37 -17.67
C THR A 19 2.54 2.92 -17.22
N ILE A 20 3.41 2.46 -16.30
CA ILE A 20 3.32 1.11 -15.73
C ILE A 20 2.08 1.02 -14.84
N HIS A 21 1.28 -0.03 -15.05
CA HIS A 21 0.07 -0.29 -14.26
C HIS A 21 -1.07 0.74 -14.42
N THR A 22 -1.23 1.34 -15.61
CA THR A 22 -2.29 2.32 -15.89
C THR A 22 -3.67 1.85 -15.47
N ASN A 23 -4.07 0.63 -15.82
CA ASN A 23 -5.36 0.05 -15.43
C ASN A 23 -5.58 0.01 -13.91
N ILE A 24 -4.50 -0.22 -13.14
CA ILE A 24 -4.57 -0.25 -11.69
C ILE A 24 -4.71 1.18 -11.14
N ILE A 25 -3.97 2.12 -11.71
CA ILE A 25 -4.04 3.55 -11.35
C ILE A 25 -5.44 4.10 -11.66
N GLU A 26 -6.02 3.76 -12.81
CA GLU A 26 -7.39 4.15 -13.18
C GLU A 26 -8.42 3.59 -12.19
N LYS A 27 -8.31 2.32 -11.82
CA LYS A 27 -9.17 1.71 -10.79
C LYS A 27 -9.05 2.43 -9.45
N LEU A 28 -7.85 2.82 -9.03
CA LEU A 28 -7.63 3.55 -7.79
C LEU A 28 -8.20 4.98 -7.88
N ASN A 29 -8.04 5.66 -9.00
CA ASN A 29 -8.64 6.97 -9.26
C ASN A 29 -10.17 6.91 -9.18
N PHE A 30 -10.79 5.87 -9.75
CA PHE A 30 -12.23 5.66 -9.67
C PHE A 30 -12.71 5.58 -8.21
N PHE A 31 -11.97 4.93 -7.29
CA PHE A 31 -12.34 4.91 -5.88
C PHE A 31 -12.30 6.30 -5.25
N ILE A 32 -11.34 7.15 -5.64
CA ILE A 32 -11.25 8.53 -5.16
C ILE A 32 -12.45 9.36 -5.68
N GLU A 33 -12.74 9.29 -6.97
CA GLU A 33 -13.84 10.02 -7.61
C GLU A 33 -15.19 9.65 -7.00
N LYS A 34 -15.41 8.36 -6.74
CA LYS A 34 -16.63 7.87 -6.08
C LYS A 34 -16.66 8.15 -4.58
N LYS A 35 -15.60 8.71 -4.00
CA LYS A 35 -15.45 8.91 -2.54
C LYS A 35 -15.72 7.65 -1.71
N SER A 36 -15.50 6.49 -2.31
CA SER A 36 -15.76 5.18 -1.72
C SER A 36 -14.50 4.31 -1.81
N ILE A 37 -13.58 4.55 -0.88
CA ILE A 37 -12.30 3.86 -0.82
C ILE A 37 -12.46 2.61 0.06
N PRO A 38 -12.27 1.39 -0.47
CA PRO A 38 -12.33 0.16 0.31
C PRO A 38 -11.00 -0.06 1.07
N HIS A 39 -10.97 -1.08 1.94
CA HIS A 39 -9.71 -1.68 2.37
C HIS A 39 -9.06 -2.36 1.17
N ILE A 40 -7.74 -2.22 0.97
CA ILE A 40 -7.05 -2.74 -0.22
C ILE A 40 -5.84 -3.57 0.18
N ILE A 41 -5.70 -4.75 -0.44
CA ILE A 41 -4.47 -5.53 -0.41
C ILE A 41 -3.80 -5.40 -1.78
N PHE A 42 -2.57 -4.87 -1.77
CA PHE A 42 -1.68 -4.90 -2.93
C PHE A 42 -0.77 -6.12 -2.81
N TYR A 43 -0.91 -7.08 -3.71
CA TYR A 43 -0.10 -8.29 -3.69
C TYR A 43 0.60 -8.54 -5.02
N GLY A 44 1.68 -9.31 -4.98
CA GLY A 44 2.49 -9.64 -6.14
C GLY A 44 3.98 -9.67 -5.83
N PRO A 45 4.82 -10.01 -6.81
CA PRO A 45 6.24 -10.24 -6.59
C PRO A 45 6.98 -9.00 -6.08
N SER A 46 8.12 -9.23 -5.43
CA SER A 46 9.00 -8.15 -5.00
C SER A 46 9.49 -7.34 -6.21
N GLY A 47 9.60 -6.01 -6.04
CA GLY A 47 10.00 -5.12 -7.15
C GLY A 47 8.91 -4.79 -8.17
N SER A 48 7.64 -5.16 -7.92
CA SER A 48 6.52 -4.82 -8.82
C SER A 48 6.00 -3.38 -8.70
N GLY A 49 6.48 -2.58 -7.74
CA GLY A 49 6.05 -1.18 -7.57
C GLY A 49 4.89 -0.98 -6.58
N LYS A 50 4.48 -1.98 -5.81
CA LYS A 50 3.37 -1.90 -4.84
C LYS A 50 3.43 -0.67 -3.93
N ARG A 51 4.61 -0.39 -3.33
CA ARG A 51 4.80 0.76 -2.44
C ARG A 51 4.64 2.09 -3.17
N TYR A 52 5.16 2.18 -4.37
CA TYR A 52 5.06 3.38 -5.19
C TYR A 52 3.60 3.69 -5.54
N ILE A 53 2.85 2.68 -6.01
CA ILE A 53 1.43 2.82 -6.33
C ILE A 53 0.62 3.25 -5.10
N LEU A 54 0.84 2.61 -3.95
CA LEU A 54 0.15 2.97 -2.72
C LEU A 54 0.48 4.40 -2.27
N ASN A 55 1.76 4.81 -2.29
CA ASN A 55 2.15 6.16 -1.90
C ASN A 55 1.53 7.22 -2.81
N ASN A 56 1.51 6.99 -4.13
CA ASN A 56 0.83 7.88 -5.08
C ASN A 56 -0.67 7.94 -4.81
N PHE A 57 -1.29 6.83 -4.48
CA PHE A 57 -2.71 6.78 -4.12
C PHE A 57 -3.00 7.57 -2.85
N LEU A 58 -2.20 7.40 -1.80
CA LEU A 58 -2.34 8.15 -0.56
C LEU A 58 -2.08 9.64 -0.77
N ASN A 59 -1.08 10.01 -1.57
CA ASN A 59 -0.82 11.40 -1.93
C ASN A 59 -2.04 12.06 -2.59
N LYS A 60 -2.72 11.34 -3.50
CA LYS A 60 -3.95 11.84 -4.12
C LYS A 60 -5.10 11.97 -3.12
N ILE A 61 -5.30 10.98 -2.23
CA ILE A 61 -6.36 11.02 -1.20
C ILE A 61 -6.17 12.24 -0.30
N TYR A 62 -4.92 12.54 0.10
CA TYR A 62 -4.59 13.61 1.05
C TYR A 62 -4.07 14.88 0.35
N ASN A 63 -4.40 15.08 -0.94
CA ASN A 63 -4.09 16.28 -1.72
C ASN A 63 -2.60 16.69 -1.68
N ASN A 64 -1.68 15.72 -1.68
CA ASN A 64 -0.23 15.90 -1.59
C ASN A 64 0.23 16.70 -0.34
N ASN A 65 -0.59 16.83 0.68
CA ASN A 65 -0.24 17.55 1.90
C ASN A 65 0.54 16.64 2.84
N LYS A 66 1.87 16.86 2.95
CA LYS A 66 2.77 16.07 3.78
C LYS A 66 2.42 16.10 5.28
N GLN A 67 1.89 17.22 5.77
CA GLN A 67 1.51 17.34 7.18
C GLN A 67 0.29 16.46 7.47
N ILE A 68 -0.72 16.51 6.61
CA ILE A 68 -1.92 15.67 6.72
C ILE A 68 -1.53 14.20 6.63
N ILE A 69 -0.68 13.81 5.66
CA ILE A 69 -0.23 12.42 5.53
C ILE A 69 0.46 11.94 6.81
N LYS A 70 1.30 12.78 7.43
CA LYS A 70 1.99 12.42 8.68
C LYS A 70 1.03 12.20 9.85
N GLU A 71 -0.07 12.93 9.89
CA GLU A 71 -1.07 12.83 10.96
C GLU A 71 -2.09 11.71 10.72
N TYR A 72 -2.52 11.53 9.46
CA TYR A 72 -3.62 10.64 9.08
C TYR A 72 -3.18 9.27 8.58
N VAL A 73 -1.89 9.08 8.29
CA VAL A 73 -1.37 7.82 7.77
C VAL A 73 -0.37 7.19 8.74
N MET A 74 -0.70 6.00 9.24
CA MET A 74 0.20 5.21 10.06
C MET A 74 0.84 4.12 9.20
N TYR A 75 2.17 4.11 9.14
CA TYR A 75 2.94 3.07 8.46
C TYR A 75 3.50 2.06 9.46
N VAL A 76 3.21 0.80 9.24
CA VAL A 76 3.63 -0.31 10.11
C VAL A 76 4.36 -1.37 9.30
N ASN A 77 5.57 -1.70 9.71
CA ASN A 77 6.30 -2.85 9.19
C ASN A 77 6.12 -4.05 10.13
N CYS A 78 5.49 -5.12 9.64
CA CYS A 78 5.24 -6.34 10.39
C CYS A 78 6.39 -7.35 10.31
N ALA A 79 7.51 -7.04 9.64
CA ALA A 79 8.67 -7.93 9.51
C ALA A 79 9.35 -8.23 10.86
N HIS A 80 9.25 -7.34 11.84
CA HIS A 80 9.88 -7.46 13.14
C HIS A 80 8.90 -7.95 14.20
N SER A 81 8.31 -9.12 13.99
CA SER A 81 7.49 -9.84 15.00
C SER A 81 6.53 -8.93 15.77
N LYS A 82 5.84 -8.03 15.05
CA LYS A 82 4.80 -7.20 15.67
C LYS A 82 3.69 -8.11 16.19
N GLY A 83 3.71 -8.31 17.49
CA GLY A 83 2.81 -9.23 18.18
C GLY A 83 1.39 -8.69 18.31
N ILE A 84 0.53 -9.53 18.88
CA ILE A 84 -0.89 -9.21 19.16
C ILE A 84 -1.05 -7.93 20.01
N ARG A 85 -0.11 -7.63 20.92
CA ARG A 85 -0.13 -6.41 21.76
C ARG A 85 -0.04 -5.15 20.91
N PHE A 86 0.89 -5.11 19.95
CA PHE A 86 1.02 -3.99 19.04
C PHE A 86 -0.30 -3.70 18.28
N ILE A 87 -0.95 -4.75 17.76
CA ILE A 87 -2.22 -4.62 17.06
C ILE A 87 -3.30 -4.07 17.99
N ARG A 88 -3.35 -4.55 19.25
CA ARG A 88 -4.37 -4.14 20.22
C ARG A 88 -4.16 -2.72 20.73
N ASP A 89 -2.95 -2.34 20.99
CA ASP A 89 -2.64 -1.10 21.70
C ASP A 89 -2.39 0.06 20.70
N GLU A 90 -1.39 -0.08 19.85
CA GLU A 90 -0.99 1.03 18.95
C GLU A 90 -1.98 1.26 17.82
N LEU A 91 -2.40 0.19 17.10
CA LEU A 91 -3.36 0.37 15.99
C LEU A 91 -4.72 0.85 16.50
N LYS A 92 -5.20 0.30 17.63
CA LYS A 92 -6.46 0.76 18.21
C LYS A 92 -6.38 2.19 18.71
N PHE A 93 -5.28 2.57 19.36
CA PHE A 93 -5.09 3.94 19.81
C PHE A 93 -5.14 4.90 18.61
N PHE A 94 -4.36 4.63 17.57
CA PHE A 94 -4.38 5.44 16.36
C PHE A 94 -5.78 5.51 15.73
N ALA A 95 -6.48 4.39 15.58
CA ALA A 95 -7.82 4.35 14.99
C ALA A 95 -8.89 5.08 15.83
N LYS A 96 -8.74 5.08 17.17
CA LYS A 96 -9.67 5.75 18.09
C LYS A 96 -9.48 7.27 18.17
N THR A 97 -8.27 7.77 17.96
CA THR A 97 -8.01 9.21 18.08
C THR A 97 -8.94 9.97 17.13
N ASN A 98 -9.77 10.83 17.66
CA ASN A 98 -10.69 11.64 16.84
C ASN A 98 -9.89 12.60 15.97
N ILE A 99 -10.31 12.72 14.72
CA ILE A 99 -9.78 13.68 13.78
C ILE A 99 -10.74 14.86 13.77
N GLN A 100 -10.24 16.06 14.05
CA GLN A 100 -11.01 17.26 13.75
C GLN A 100 -11.07 17.41 12.23
N ASN A 101 -12.26 17.24 11.67
CA ASN A 101 -12.54 17.30 10.22
C ASN A 101 -12.35 18.73 9.66
N GLN A 102 -11.13 19.26 9.68
CA GLN A 102 -10.87 20.60 9.12
C GLN A 102 -10.81 20.60 7.58
N ASN A 103 -10.60 19.44 6.93
CA ASN A 103 -10.32 19.36 5.49
C ASN A 103 -11.24 18.42 4.71
N GLY A 104 -12.37 17.98 5.25
CA GLY A 104 -13.30 17.09 4.55
C GLY A 104 -12.80 15.66 4.33
N LEU A 105 -11.69 15.28 4.95
CA LEU A 105 -11.19 13.90 4.96
C LEU A 105 -11.89 13.12 6.05
N PHE A 106 -12.54 12.03 5.67
CA PHE A 106 -13.45 11.28 6.54
C PHE A 106 -12.81 10.04 7.18
N PHE A 107 -11.54 9.72 6.91
CA PHE A 107 -10.92 8.50 7.43
C PHE A 107 -9.41 8.63 7.63
N LYS A 108 -8.87 7.79 8.51
CA LYS A 108 -7.43 7.53 8.66
C LYS A 108 -6.99 6.37 7.78
N SER A 109 -5.71 6.32 7.49
CA SER A 109 -5.10 5.22 6.74
C SER A 109 -4.09 4.47 7.58
N ILE A 110 -4.20 3.15 7.67
CA ILE A 110 -3.20 2.27 8.28
C ILE A 110 -2.59 1.41 7.18
N VAL A 111 -1.29 1.55 6.99
CA VAL A 111 -0.52 0.82 5.98
C VAL A 111 0.31 -0.26 6.65
N LEU A 112 0.07 -1.52 6.30
CA LEU A 112 0.78 -2.66 6.84
C LEU A 112 1.70 -3.26 5.76
N PHE A 113 3.00 -3.21 6.00
CA PHE A 113 3.98 -3.91 5.18
C PHE A 113 4.30 -5.28 5.77
N ASN A 114 4.53 -6.27 4.91
CA ASN A 114 4.92 -7.62 5.31
C ASN A 114 3.93 -8.26 6.32
N ALA A 115 2.64 -8.02 6.13
CA ALA A 115 1.60 -8.50 7.06
C ALA A 115 1.51 -10.04 7.14
N GLY A 116 2.07 -10.76 6.17
CA GLY A 116 2.21 -12.22 6.21
C GLY A 116 3.09 -12.73 7.36
N ASN A 117 3.95 -11.88 7.94
CA ASN A 117 4.78 -12.23 9.10
C ASN A 117 4.04 -12.13 10.45
N LEU A 118 2.79 -11.67 10.44
CA LEU A 118 1.95 -11.67 11.64
C LEU A 118 1.55 -13.10 12.02
N THR A 119 1.63 -13.41 13.31
CA THR A 119 1.09 -14.67 13.84
C THR A 119 -0.42 -14.77 13.60
N THR A 120 -0.96 -15.99 13.60
CA THR A 120 -2.41 -16.22 13.46
C THR A 120 -3.24 -15.44 14.46
N ASP A 121 -2.77 -15.34 15.72
CA ASP A 121 -3.44 -14.56 16.77
C ASP A 121 -3.40 -13.06 16.50
N ALA A 122 -2.26 -12.54 16.00
CA ALA A 122 -2.13 -11.14 15.60
C ALA A 122 -3.02 -10.83 14.40
N GLN A 123 -3.11 -11.72 13.40
CA GLN A 123 -4.03 -11.59 12.28
C GLN A 123 -5.49 -11.62 12.73
N SER A 124 -5.85 -12.49 13.68
CA SER A 124 -7.21 -12.55 14.26
C SER A 124 -7.56 -11.27 15.03
N ALA A 125 -6.58 -10.68 15.75
CA ALA A 125 -6.75 -9.39 16.40
C ALA A 125 -6.88 -8.24 15.38
N LEU A 126 -6.09 -8.27 14.30
CA LEU A 126 -6.17 -7.32 13.19
C LEU A 126 -7.55 -7.36 12.53
N ARG A 127 -8.10 -8.56 12.28
CA ARG A 127 -9.46 -8.72 11.76
C ARG A 127 -10.49 -7.98 12.62
N ARG A 128 -10.44 -8.16 13.94
CA ARG A 128 -11.35 -7.47 14.87
C ARG A 128 -11.16 -5.95 14.83
N CYS A 129 -9.92 -5.49 14.70
CA CYS A 129 -9.61 -4.07 14.57
C CYS A 129 -10.20 -3.48 13.28
N ILE A 130 -10.07 -4.19 12.15
CA ILE A 130 -10.66 -3.79 10.87
C ILE A 130 -12.18 -3.68 10.98
N GLU A 131 -12.84 -4.70 11.56
CA GLU A 131 -14.30 -4.71 11.76
C GLU A 131 -14.76 -3.52 12.62
N GLN A 132 -14.06 -3.26 13.71
CA GLN A 132 -14.43 -2.20 14.66
C GLN A 132 -14.26 -0.79 14.09
N PHE A 133 -13.23 -0.55 13.26
CA PHE A 133 -12.87 0.79 12.79
C PHE A 133 -13.11 1.01 11.29
N SER A 134 -13.82 0.13 10.60
CA SER A 134 -14.11 0.22 9.18
C SER A 134 -14.78 1.52 8.74
N HIS A 135 -15.49 2.19 9.61
CA HIS A 135 -16.18 3.45 9.31
C HIS A 135 -15.23 4.65 9.29
N THR A 136 -14.20 4.65 10.15
CA THR A 136 -13.29 5.79 10.35
C THR A 136 -11.90 5.58 9.81
N THR A 137 -11.54 4.33 9.49
CA THR A 137 -10.17 3.95 9.12
C THR A 137 -10.17 3.04 7.90
N ARG A 138 -9.23 3.28 6.98
CA ARG A 138 -8.95 2.37 5.86
C ARG A 138 -7.63 1.65 6.08
N PHE A 139 -7.63 0.36 5.80
CA PHE A 139 -6.47 -0.49 5.94
C PHE A 139 -5.91 -0.81 4.56
N PHE A 140 -4.63 -0.62 4.39
CA PHE A 140 -3.87 -0.96 3.19
C PHE A 140 -2.80 -1.96 3.55
N ILE A 141 -2.74 -3.09 2.84
CA ILE A 141 -1.79 -4.16 3.10
C ILE A 141 -0.91 -4.34 1.87
N ILE A 142 0.41 -4.44 2.08
CA ILE A 142 1.37 -4.80 1.04
C ILE A 142 2.00 -6.14 1.41
N ILE A 143 1.81 -7.14 0.54
CA ILE A 143 2.36 -8.50 0.69
C ILE A 143 2.82 -9.05 -0.67
N GLU A 144 3.57 -10.12 -0.64
CA GLU A 144 3.97 -10.83 -1.86
C GLU A 144 2.96 -11.91 -2.22
N ASP A 145 2.49 -12.68 -1.25
CA ASP A 145 1.54 -13.78 -1.43
C ASP A 145 0.35 -13.64 -0.48
N THR A 146 -0.85 -13.75 -1.03
CA THR A 146 -2.12 -13.70 -0.29
C THR A 146 -2.32 -14.92 0.61
N ASN A 147 -1.70 -16.06 0.30
CA ASN A 147 -1.78 -17.29 1.11
C ASN A 147 -1.23 -17.11 2.53
N LEU A 148 -0.42 -16.07 2.76
CA LEU A 148 0.13 -15.73 4.09
C LEU A 148 -0.91 -15.08 5.02
N LEU A 149 -2.08 -14.72 4.49
CA LEU A 149 -3.14 -14.09 5.26
C LEU A 149 -4.32 -15.04 5.45
N LEU A 150 -4.95 -14.93 6.61
CA LEU A 150 -6.16 -15.68 6.91
C LEU A 150 -7.31 -15.29 5.96
N LYS A 151 -8.05 -16.27 5.48
CA LYS A 151 -9.22 -16.07 4.59
C LYS A 151 -10.21 -15.01 5.11
N PRO A 152 -10.52 -14.93 6.43
CA PRO A 152 -11.39 -13.88 6.97
C PRO A 152 -10.86 -12.46 6.81
N ILE A 153 -9.55 -12.26 6.67
CA ILE A 153 -8.97 -10.94 6.34
C ILE A 153 -9.16 -10.69 4.85
N LEU A 154 -8.76 -11.65 4.00
CA LEU A 154 -8.84 -11.50 2.54
C LEU A 154 -10.25 -11.14 2.05
N SER A 155 -11.30 -11.71 2.66
CA SER A 155 -12.69 -11.47 2.28
C SER A 155 -13.20 -10.04 2.54
N ARG A 156 -12.48 -9.24 3.34
CA ARG A 156 -12.82 -7.86 3.69
C ARG A 156 -12.11 -6.81 2.86
N PHE A 157 -11.21 -7.26 1.99
CA PHE A 157 -10.36 -6.38 1.19
C PHE A 157 -10.64 -6.49 -0.30
N CYS A 158 -10.46 -5.38 -0.99
CA CYS A 158 -10.28 -5.39 -2.43
C CYS A 158 -8.85 -5.86 -2.73
N ASN A 159 -8.71 -7.06 -3.29
CA ASN A 159 -7.42 -7.64 -3.61
C ASN A 159 -6.97 -7.16 -4.99
N ILE A 160 -5.83 -6.46 -5.07
CA ILE A 160 -5.27 -5.91 -6.31
C ILE A 160 -3.91 -6.55 -6.56
N HIS A 161 -3.83 -7.35 -7.62
CA HIS A 161 -2.57 -7.93 -8.08
C HIS A 161 -1.72 -6.89 -8.80
N ILE A 162 -0.45 -6.77 -8.40
CA ILE A 162 0.53 -5.89 -9.04
C ILE A 162 1.61 -6.79 -9.67
N PRO A 163 1.53 -7.07 -10.98
CA PRO A 163 2.53 -7.88 -11.67
C PRO A 163 3.87 -7.15 -11.79
N LEU A 164 4.93 -7.86 -12.15
CA LEU A 164 6.16 -7.21 -12.56
C LEU A 164 5.90 -6.39 -13.84
N PRO A 165 6.46 -5.18 -13.94
CA PRO A 165 6.38 -4.39 -15.16
C PRO A 165 7.06 -5.11 -16.32
N ILE A 166 6.48 -4.94 -17.51
CA ILE A 166 7.04 -5.43 -18.77
C ILE A 166 7.72 -4.24 -19.45
N ILE A 167 9.02 -4.34 -19.63
CA ILE A 167 9.83 -3.36 -20.34
C ILE A 167 10.57 -4.14 -21.44
N ASP A 168 10.46 -3.72 -22.69
CA ASP A 168 11.07 -4.37 -23.86
C ASP A 168 10.75 -5.88 -23.93
N ASN A 169 9.49 -6.22 -23.74
CA ASN A 169 8.98 -7.60 -23.70
C ASN A 169 9.53 -8.49 -22.57
N ASN A 170 10.30 -7.95 -21.64
CA ASN A 170 10.84 -8.67 -20.49
C ASN A 170 10.17 -8.24 -19.18
N ARG A 171 9.87 -9.20 -18.30
CA ARG A 171 9.41 -8.91 -16.94
C ARG A 171 10.61 -8.51 -16.09
N ILE A 172 10.66 -7.26 -15.64
CA ILE A 172 11.79 -6.71 -14.93
C ILE A 172 11.37 -6.26 -13.53
N SER A 173 12.14 -6.67 -12.51
CA SER A 173 11.97 -6.14 -11.17
C SER A 173 12.51 -4.71 -11.09
N LEU A 174 11.72 -3.78 -10.53
CA LEU A 174 12.13 -2.38 -10.35
C LEU A 174 13.37 -2.24 -9.44
N HIS A 175 13.63 -3.19 -8.55
CA HIS A 175 14.85 -3.22 -7.76
C HIS A 175 16.12 -3.36 -8.61
N ASN A 176 16.02 -4.08 -9.72
CA ASN A 176 17.17 -4.28 -10.62
C ASN A 176 17.47 -3.03 -11.44
N ILE A 177 16.48 -2.18 -11.65
CA ILE A 177 16.64 -0.90 -12.35
C ILE A 177 17.32 0.12 -11.42
N GLN A 178 16.90 0.23 -10.18
CA GLN A 178 17.51 1.13 -9.20
C GLN A 178 19.00 0.80 -8.93
N LYS A 179 19.36 -0.49 -8.90
CA LYS A 179 20.76 -0.91 -8.73
C LYS A 179 21.67 -0.57 -9.92
N LYS A 180 21.11 -0.28 -11.11
CA LYS A 180 21.87 0.13 -12.29
C LYS A 180 22.06 1.63 -12.41
N ILE A 181 21.35 2.43 -11.58
CA ILE A 181 21.37 3.90 -11.58
C ILE A 181 22.35 4.44 -10.51
N VAL A 182 22.77 3.61 -9.54
CA VAL A 182 23.79 3.91 -8.53
C VAL A 182 25.14 3.36 -9.01
#